data_9f20344cb5094bf0d21add0b94e38b0c
#
_entry.id   9f20344cb5094bf0d21add0b94e38b0c
#
_cell.length_a   1.000
_cell.length_b   1.000
_cell.length_c   1.000
_cell.angle_alpha   90.00
_cell.angle_beta   90.00
_cell.angle_gamma   90.00
#
_symmetry.space_group_name_H-M   'P 1'
#
loop_
_entity.id
_entity.type
_entity.pdbx_description
1 polymer ?
#
loop_
_entity_poly.entity_id
_entity_poly.type
_entity_poly.pdbx_seq_one_letter_code
_entity_poly.pdbx_strand_id
1 'polypeptide(L)'
;MLTTSSFFRVLFGLSGALGLIFTGCMSHGTSFSSAGGDLPALMVERLDWMDEVAQVKQARSMPVTDAKREAELLDAMERLGAESGLPAAEVRAFFSGQISAAKQCQVEWLKRHAGVKPSNHAIPDLSTTVRPALDALGRKMIRALAEARGSQDTAPLIRAARMQLAQAGYSQAVITPAVRGLQEALRAPRRGVL
;
A
#
# COMPACT_ATOMS: atom_id res chain seq x y z
N MET A 1 -38.94 40.27 -8.97
CA MET A 1 -39.05 40.97 -7.68
C MET A 1 -37.81 40.55 -6.96
N LEU A 2 -36.69 41.30 -7.01
CA LEU A 2 -36.33 42.47 -6.18
C LEU A 2 -36.35 42.02 -4.70
N THR A 3 -35.33 42.09 -3.87
CA THR A 3 -34.33 43.15 -3.61
C THR A 3 -33.27 42.63 -2.64
N THR A 4 -31.99 42.96 -2.89
CA THR A 4 -31.09 43.85 -2.12
C THR A 4 -30.61 43.34 -0.78
N SER A 5 -29.32 43.07 -0.64
CA SER A 5 -28.23 43.97 -0.27
C SER A 5 -28.34 44.59 1.13
N SER A 6 -27.36 44.31 1.98
CA SER A 6 -26.80 45.37 2.83
C SER A 6 -25.45 45.02 3.42
N PHE A 7 -24.47 45.79 3.09
CA PHE A 7 -23.17 46.02 3.73
C PHE A 7 -23.35 46.52 5.16
N PHE A 8 -22.47 46.13 6.07
CA PHE A 8 -22.11 46.99 7.21
C PHE A 8 -20.62 46.93 7.52
N ARG A 9 -19.94 48.00 7.26
CA ARG A 9 -18.57 48.34 7.72
C ARG A 9 -18.72 49.18 8.99
N VAL A 10 -17.89 48.93 9.99
CA VAL A 10 -17.36 49.90 11.02
C VAL A 10 -16.14 49.21 11.62
N LEU A 11 -14.96 49.61 11.47
CA LEU A 11 -14.05 50.70 11.75
C LEU A 11 -13.61 50.86 13.22
N PHE A 12 -12.31 50.69 13.45
CA PHE A 12 -11.38 51.28 14.47
C PHE A 12 -11.45 50.91 15.95
N GLY A 13 -10.29 50.52 16.45
CA GLY A 13 -9.89 50.57 17.84
C GLY A 13 -8.47 50.06 18.09
N LEU A 14 -7.54 50.99 18.19
CA LEU A 14 -6.10 50.84 18.42
C LEU A 14 -5.81 50.56 19.90
N SER A 15 -4.84 49.77 20.23
CA SER A 15 -3.87 49.84 21.34
C SER A 15 -3.71 48.59 22.20
N GLY A 16 -2.45 48.22 22.41
CA GLY A 16 -2.03 47.40 23.55
C GLY A 16 -1.04 46.29 23.21
N ALA A 17 0.25 46.65 23.11
CA ALA A 17 1.37 45.72 23.06
C ALA A 17 1.45 44.93 24.39
N LEU A 18 1.54 43.58 24.30
CA LEU A 18 2.25 42.80 25.30
C LEU A 18 2.78 41.54 24.62
N GLY A 19 4.10 41.51 24.44
CA GLY A 19 4.81 40.40 23.85
C GLY A 19 4.76 39.14 24.71
N LEU A 20 4.20 38.09 24.18
CA LEU A 20 4.43 36.74 24.65
C LEU A 20 5.22 36.00 23.59
N ILE A 21 6.49 35.81 23.90
CA ILE A 21 7.40 34.97 23.13
C ILE A 21 6.92 33.53 23.30
N PHE A 22 6.08 33.06 22.37
CA PHE A 22 5.83 31.63 22.20
C PHE A 22 7.04 31.01 21.52
N THR A 23 7.92 30.43 22.33
CA THR A 23 8.94 29.51 21.86
C THR A 23 8.21 28.30 21.28
N GLY A 24 7.87 28.39 20.00
CA GLY A 24 7.31 27.29 19.24
C GLY A 24 8.37 26.18 19.12
N CYS A 25 8.18 25.13 19.88
CA CYS A 25 8.88 23.87 19.68
C CYS A 25 8.50 23.38 18.26
N MET A 26 9.34 23.70 17.27
CA MET A 26 9.22 23.12 15.94
C MET A 26 9.55 21.65 16.06
N SER A 27 8.51 20.82 16.21
CA SER A 27 8.60 19.39 15.93
C SER A 27 8.99 19.25 14.46
N HIS A 28 10.28 19.00 14.22
CA HIS A 28 10.75 18.56 12.91
C HIS A 28 10.15 17.18 12.67
N GLY A 29 8.97 17.16 12.07
CA GLY A 29 8.46 15.98 11.40
C GLY A 29 9.45 15.67 10.29
N THR A 30 10.32 14.70 10.51
CA THR A 30 11.14 14.11 9.45
C THR A 30 10.21 13.45 8.44
N SER A 31 9.79 14.23 7.46
CA SER A 31 9.19 13.68 6.25
C SER A 31 10.27 12.90 5.53
N PHE A 32 10.30 11.60 5.73
CA PHE A 32 11.03 10.69 4.86
C PHE A 32 10.33 10.69 3.50
N SER A 33 10.63 11.70 2.70
CA SER A 33 10.30 11.68 1.27
C SER A 33 11.38 10.88 0.57
N SER A 34 11.22 9.55 0.51
CA SER A 34 12.05 8.73 -0.34
C SER A 34 11.55 8.82 -1.78
N ALA A 35 12.43 9.02 -2.74
CA ALA A 35 12.13 9.11 -4.17
C ALA A 35 11.53 7.81 -4.76
N GLY A 36 11.47 6.73 -3.99
CA GLY A 36 10.93 5.42 -4.36
C GLY A 36 9.49 5.14 -3.89
N GLY A 37 8.90 6.02 -3.09
CA GLY A 37 7.59 5.78 -2.47
C GLY A 37 7.71 5.00 -1.16
N ASP A 38 6.75 5.22 -0.24
CA ASP A 38 6.68 4.53 1.03
C ASP A 38 6.23 3.07 0.81
N LEU A 39 7.10 2.09 1.00
CA LEU A 39 6.79 0.68 0.79
C LEU A 39 5.55 0.20 1.57
N PRO A 40 5.32 0.58 2.84
CA PRO A 40 4.08 0.31 3.54
C PRO A 40 2.83 0.85 2.84
N ALA A 41 2.87 2.08 2.33
CA ALA A 41 1.75 2.66 1.59
C ALA A 41 1.48 1.91 0.26
N LEU A 42 2.54 1.50 -0.45
CA LEU A 42 2.40 0.67 -1.65
C LEU A 42 1.81 -0.72 -1.35
N MET A 43 2.11 -1.29 -0.16
CA MET A 43 1.48 -2.53 0.28
C MET A 43 -0.03 -2.35 0.50
N VAL A 44 -0.46 -1.24 1.11
CA VAL A 44 -1.88 -0.87 1.26
C VAL A 44 -2.52 -0.70 -0.11
N GLU A 45 -1.97 0.18 -0.97
CA GLU A 45 -2.49 0.46 -2.32
C GLU A 45 -2.68 -0.82 -3.15
N ARG A 46 -1.76 -1.79 -3.02
CA ARG A 46 -1.88 -3.07 -3.72
C ARG A 46 -3.05 -3.92 -3.18
N LEU A 47 -3.29 -3.91 -1.88
CA LEU A 47 -4.37 -4.70 -1.27
C LEU A 47 -5.73 -4.05 -1.49
N ASP A 48 -5.80 -2.74 -1.64
CA ASP A 48 -7.05 -2.01 -1.95
C ASP A 48 -7.67 -2.48 -3.28
N TRP A 49 -6.85 -2.92 -4.25
CA TRP A 49 -7.35 -3.51 -5.49
C TRP A 49 -8.02 -4.88 -5.32
N MET A 50 -7.96 -5.49 -4.14
CA MET A 50 -8.43 -6.86 -3.97
C MET A 50 -9.95 -6.98 -3.91
N ASP A 51 -10.66 -5.91 -3.59
CA ASP A 51 -12.12 -5.87 -3.64
C ASP A 51 -12.60 -5.97 -5.09
N GLU A 52 -12.00 -5.23 -6.04
CA GLU A 52 -12.29 -5.31 -7.47
C GLU A 52 -11.92 -6.69 -8.03
N VAL A 53 -10.77 -7.23 -7.64
CA VAL A 53 -10.36 -8.58 -8.05
C VAL A 53 -11.36 -9.62 -7.58
N ALA A 54 -11.83 -9.54 -6.32
CA ALA A 54 -12.80 -10.46 -5.75
C ALA A 54 -14.16 -10.35 -6.46
N GLN A 55 -14.61 -9.13 -6.74
CA GLN A 55 -15.84 -8.86 -7.47
C GLN A 55 -15.84 -9.49 -8.86
N VAL A 56 -14.75 -9.30 -9.63
CA VAL A 56 -14.61 -9.90 -10.96
C VAL A 56 -14.61 -11.42 -10.88
N LYS A 57 -13.86 -11.99 -9.91
CA LYS A 57 -13.80 -13.44 -9.72
C LYS A 57 -15.16 -14.02 -9.36
N GLN A 58 -15.90 -13.36 -8.47
CA GLN A 58 -17.27 -13.76 -8.12
C GLN A 58 -18.17 -13.75 -9.36
N ALA A 59 -18.18 -12.67 -10.11
CA ALA A 59 -19.03 -12.50 -11.29
C ALA A 59 -18.73 -13.53 -12.40
N ARG A 60 -17.46 -13.95 -12.52
CA ARG A 60 -17.00 -14.92 -13.51
C ARG A 60 -16.85 -16.36 -12.97
N SER A 61 -17.28 -16.60 -11.74
CA SER A 61 -17.13 -17.91 -11.05
C SER A 61 -15.67 -18.42 -11.06
N MET A 62 -14.70 -17.51 -10.93
CA MET A 62 -13.28 -17.83 -10.92
C MET A 62 -12.81 -18.15 -9.49
N PRO A 63 -11.88 -19.11 -9.31
CA PRO A 63 -11.32 -19.40 -8.00
C PRO A 63 -10.45 -18.24 -7.48
N VAL A 64 -10.35 -18.10 -6.15
CA VAL A 64 -9.44 -17.13 -5.52
C VAL A 64 -7.98 -17.48 -5.85
N THR A 65 -7.63 -18.75 -5.75
CA THR A 65 -6.28 -19.23 -6.08
C THR A 65 -6.14 -19.45 -7.58
N ASP A 66 -5.15 -18.81 -8.19
CA ASP A 66 -4.74 -18.98 -9.57
C ASP A 66 -3.24 -19.25 -9.58
N ALA A 67 -2.88 -20.52 -9.42
CA ALA A 67 -1.49 -20.95 -9.27
C ALA A 67 -0.61 -20.55 -10.47
N LYS A 68 -1.19 -20.57 -11.70
CA LYS A 68 -0.47 -20.16 -12.89
C LYS A 68 -0.13 -18.67 -12.84
N ARG A 69 -1.13 -17.84 -12.54
CA ARG A 69 -0.93 -16.38 -12.45
C ARG A 69 -0.02 -15.99 -11.26
N GLU A 70 -0.13 -16.71 -10.15
CA GLU A 70 0.75 -16.50 -8.99
C GLU A 70 2.22 -16.78 -9.37
N ALA A 71 2.50 -17.88 -10.08
CA ALA A 71 3.83 -18.21 -10.57
C ALA A 71 4.35 -17.17 -11.58
N GLU A 72 3.54 -16.79 -12.57
CA GLU A 72 3.89 -15.75 -13.56
C GLU A 72 4.25 -14.43 -12.90
N LEU A 73 3.51 -14.02 -11.85
CA LEU A 73 3.79 -12.80 -11.09
C LEU A 73 5.13 -12.91 -10.36
N LEU A 74 5.37 -14.02 -9.66
CA LEU A 74 6.64 -14.22 -8.94
C LEU A 74 7.84 -14.19 -9.89
N ASP A 75 7.76 -14.88 -11.02
CA ASP A 75 8.82 -14.91 -12.01
C ASP A 75 9.07 -13.51 -12.62
N ALA A 76 8.01 -12.75 -12.88
CA ALA A 76 8.14 -11.38 -13.37
C ALA A 76 8.80 -10.45 -12.32
N MET A 77 8.40 -10.56 -11.05
CA MET A 77 8.97 -9.75 -9.97
C MET A 77 10.42 -10.13 -9.69
N GLU A 78 10.80 -11.41 -9.77
CA GLU A 78 12.18 -11.84 -9.62
C GLU A 78 13.09 -11.26 -10.71
N ARG A 79 12.64 -11.25 -11.98
CA ARG A 79 13.40 -10.61 -13.07
C ARG A 79 13.60 -9.11 -12.80
N LEU A 80 12.53 -8.39 -12.44
CA LEU A 80 12.61 -6.95 -12.09
C LEU A 80 13.49 -6.71 -10.86
N GLY A 81 13.43 -7.61 -9.88
CA GLY A 81 14.27 -7.54 -8.70
C GLY A 81 15.75 -7.70 -9.02
N ALA A 82 16.10 -8.62 -9.91
CA ALA A 82 17.47 -8.82 -10.37
C ALA A 82 18.04 -7.56 -11.05
N GLU A 83 17.24 -6.85 -11.85
CA GLU A 83 17.60 -5.56 -12.45
C GLU A 83 17.86 -4.48 -11.38
N SER A 84 17.24 -4.59 -10.21
CA SER A 84 17.42 -3.70 -9.05
C SER A 84 18.45 -4.22 -8.03
N GLY A 85 19.19 -5.27 -8.34
CA GLY A 85 20.19 -5.88 -7.47
C GLY A 85 19.63 -6.66 -6.28
N LEU A 86 18.35 -7.04 -6.32
CA LEU A 86 17.72 -7.85 -5.28
C LEU A 86 17.91 -9.34 -5.57
N PRO A 87 18.27 -10.17 -4.56
CA PRO A 87 18.26 -11.62 -4.68
C PRO A 87 16.86 -12.16 -4.94
N ALA A 88 16.72 -13.13 -5.85
CA ALA A 88 15.44 -13.76 -6.20
C ALA A 88 14.69 -14.29 -4.96
N ALA A 89 15.39 -14.90 -4.00
CA ALA A 89 14.78 -15.41 -2.77
C ALA A 89 14.11 -14.32 -1.92
N GLU A 90 14.71 -13.13 -1.84
CA GLU A 90 14.15 -11.98 -1.09
C GLU A 90 12.88 -11.46 -1.78
N VAL A 91 12.93 -11.31 -3.10
CA VAL A 91 11.77 -10.88 -3.91
C VAL A 91 10.64 -11.90 -3.80
N ARG A 92 10.96 -13.19 -3.94
CA ARG A 92 9.98 -14.29 -3.81
C ARG A 92 9.34 -14.29 -2.42
N ALA A 93 10.11 -14.14 -1.34
CA ALA A 93 9.59 -14.08 0.02
C ALA A 93 8.60 -12.91 0.19
N PHE A 94 8.99 -11.72 -0.25
CA PHE A 94 8.14 -10.54 -0.19
C PHE A 94 6.83 -10.72 -0.96
N PHE A 95 6.90 -11.07 -2.24
CA PHE A 95 5.70 -11.17 -3.08
C PHE A 95 4.84 -12.40 -2.74
N SER A 96 5.39 -13.50 -2.25
CA SER A 96 4.60 -14.60 -1.70
C SER A 96 3.75 -14.17 -0.51
N GLY A 97 4.30 -13.32 0.37
CA GLY A 97 3.55 -12.68 1.45
C GLY A 97 2.42 -11.79 0.95
N GLN A 98 2.70 -10.98 -0.09
CA GLN A 98 1.69 -10.10 -0.73
C GLN A 98 0.58 -10.91 -1.42
N ILE A 99 0.90 -12.02 -2.09
CA ILE A 99 -0.08 -12.92 -2.72
C ILE A 99 -0.96 -13.57 -1.64
N SER A 100 -0.36 -14.04 -0.55
CA SER A 100 -1.10 -14.65 0.56
C SER A 100 -2.08 -13.66 1.19
N ALA A 101 -1.64 -12.42 1.46
CA ALA A 101 -2.48 -11.35 1.96
C ALA A 101 -3.63 -11.02 0.99
N ALA A 102 -3.32 -10.88 -0.30
CA ALA A 102 -4.30 -10.61 -1.34
C ALA A 102 -5.39 -11.70 -1.44
N LYS A 103 -5.01 -12.97 -1.29
CA LYS A 103 -5.99 -14.06 -1.24
C LYS A 103 -6.91 -13.96 -0.01
N GLN A 104 -6.38 -13.57 1.14
CA GLN A 104 -7.20 -13.35 2.34
C GLN A 104 -8.19 -12.19 2.15
N CYS A 105 -7.77 -11.06 1.58
CA CYS A 105 -8.68 -9.95 1.23
C CYS A 105 -9.84 -10.45 0.36
N GLN A 106 -9.55 -11.21 -0.70
CA GLN A 106 -10.57 -11.75 -1.60
C GLN A 106 -11.52 -12.71 -0.88
N VAL A 107 -11.00 -13.60 -0.02
CA VAL A 107 -11.83 -14.52 0.78
C VAL A 107 -12.74 -13.76 1.73
N GLU A 108 -12.24 -12.74 2.41
CA GLU A 108 -13.03 -11.92 3.33
C GLU A 108 -14.09 -11.12 2.59
N TRP A 109 -13.73 -10.56 1.43
CA TRP A 109 -14.69 -9.86 0.57
C TRP A 109 -15.83 -10.78 0.13
N LEU A 110 -15.52 -11.98 -0.37
CA LEU A 110 -16.52 -12.97 -0.80
C LEU A 110 -17.42 -13.42 0.34
N LYS A 111 -16.88 -13.58 1.57
CA LYS A 111 -17.68 -13.89 2.75
C LYS A 111 -18.68 -12.78 3.08
N ARG A 112 -18.23 -11.50 3.04
CA ARG A 112 -19.11 -10.34 3.30
C ARG A 112 -20.21 -10.18 2.25
N HIS A 113 -19.97 -10.62 1.01
CA HIS A 113 -20.90 -10.50 -0.12
C HIS A 113 -21.55 -11.84 -0.51
N ALA A 114 -21.54 -12.84 0.38
CA ALA A 114 -22.19 -14.12 0.15
C ALA A 114 -23.69 -13.92 -0.07
N GLY A 115 -24.22 -14.47 -1.18
CA GLY A 115 -25.63 -14.34 -1.54
C GLY A 115 -26.03 -13.00 -2.19
N VAL A 116 -25.12 -12.04 -2.27
CA VAL A 116 -25.35 -10.80 -3.01
C VAL A 116 -25.08 -11.03 -4.49
N LYS A 117 -26.08 -10.76 -5.35
CA LYS A 117 -25.85 -10.81 -6.81
C LYS A 117 -24.85 -9.71 -7.20
N PRO A 118 -23.90 -10.01 -8.12
CA PRO A 118 -23.03 -8.97 -8.65
C PRO A 118 -23.85 -7.79 -9.15
N SER A 119 -23.45 -6.57 -8.78
CA SER A 119 -24.15 -5.38 -9.26
C SER A 119 -23.94 -5.24 -10.77
N ASN A 120 -24.94 -4.67 -11.48
CA ASN A 120 -24.84 -4.37 -12.91
C ASN A 120 -23.88 -3.19 -13.22
N HIS A 121 -23.13 -2.68 -12.24
CA HIS A 121 -22.10 -1.69 -12.50
C HIS A 121 -20.97 -2.31 -13.32
N ALA A 122 -20.38 -1.51 -14.19
CA ALA A 122 -19.27 -1.95 -15.02
C ALA A 122 -18.14 -2.52 -14.14
N ILE A 123 -18.01 -3.85 -14.14
CA ILE A 123 -16.95 -4.53 -13.41
C ILE A 123 -15.65 -4.29 -14.17
N PRO A 124 -14.57 -3.78 -13.54
CA PRO A 124 -13.30 -3.54 -14.20
C PRO A 124 -12.77 -4.83 -14.86
N ASP A 125 -12.20 -4.72 -16.05
CA ASP A 125 -11.57 -5.88 -16.68
C ASP A 125 -10.22 -6.16 -16.03
N LEU A 126 -10.02 -7.44 -15.61
CA LEU A 126 -8.79 -7.85 -14.95
C LEU A 126 -7.55 -7.67 -15.83
N SER A 127 -7.69 -7.92 -17.15
CA SER A 127 -6.55 -7.94 -18.06
C SER A 127 -6.14 -6.53 -18.52
N THR A 128 -7.11 -5.66 -18.74
CA THR A 128 -6.87 -4.34 -19.32
C THR A 128 -6.78 -3.22 -18.29
N THR A 129 -7.30 -3.43 -17.08
CA THR A 129 -7.35 -2.40 -16.04
C THR A 129 -6.59 -2.82 -14.78
N VAL A 130 -7.01 -3.91 -14.13
CA VAL A 130 -6.51 -4.25 -12.80
C VAL A 130 -5.08 -4.79 -12.84
N ARG A 131 -4.78 -5.75 -13.73
CA ARG A 131 -3.44 -6.33 -13.83
C ARG A 131 -2.37 -5.32 -14.19
N PRO A 132 -2.55 -4.42 -15.19
CA PRO A 132 -1.57 -3.36 -15.47
C PRO A 132 -1.31 -2.43 -14.28
N ALA A 133 -2.34 -2.08 -13.49
CA ALA A 133 -2.19 -1.29 -12.27
C ALA A 133 -1.37 -2.04 -11.22
N LEU A 134 -1.68 -3.32 -10.96
CA LEU A 134 -0.93 -4.17 -10.03
C LEU A 134 0.51 -4.41 -10.49
N ASP A 135 0.76 -4.55 -11.78
CA ASP A 135 2.10 -4.71 -12.34
C ASP A 135 2.92 -3.40 -12.20
N ALA A 136 2.27 -2.23 -12.37
CA ALA A 136 2.90 -0.93 -12.10
C ALA A 136 3.26 -0.75 -10.63
N LEU A 137 2.36 -1.15 -9.72
CA LEU A 137 2.63 -1.18 -8.28
C LEU A 137 3.77 -2.13 -7.93
N GLY A 138 3.80 -3.33 -8.53
CA GLY A 138 4.90 -4.28 -8.35
C GLY A 138 6.25 -3.67 -8.65
N ARG A 139 6.37 -2.91 -9.76
CA ARG A 139 7.63 -2.18 -10.11
C ARG A 139 8.02 -1.13 -9.08
N LYS A 140 7.04 -0.37 -8.53
CA LYS A 140 7.29 0.60 -7.46
C LYS A 140 7.76 -0.12 -6.19
N MET A 141 7.10 -1.23 -5.83
CA MET A 141 7.45 -2.02 -4.65
C MET A 141 8.85 -2.64 -4.73
N ILE A 142 9.27 -3.10 -5.91
CA ILE A 142 10.65 -3.60 -6.13
C ILE A 142 11.67 -2.50 -5.83
N ARG A 143 11.48 -1.28 -6.33
CA ARG A 143 12.40 -0.16 -6.06
C ARG A 143 12.43 0.18 -4.57
N ALA A 144 11.27 0.31 -3.95
CA ALA A 144 11.17 0.61 -2.53
C ALA A 144 11.77 -0.51 -1.64
N LEU A 145 11.65 -1.78 -2.05
CA LEU A 145 12.27 -2.91 -1.37
C LEU A 145 13.80 -2.86 -1.49
N ALA A 146 14.33 -2.51 -2.66
CA ALA A 146 15.77 -2.34 -2.88
C ALA A 146 16.36 -1.21 -2.00
N GLU A 147 15.66 -0.09 -1.90
CA GLU A 147 16.04 1.01 -1.00
C GLU A 147 16.00 0.56 0.47
N ALA A 148 14.92 -0.11 0.89
CA ALA A 148 14.76 -0.61 2.26
C ALA A 148 15.85 -1.62 2.64
N ARG A 149 16.28 -2.46 1.71
CA ARG A 149 17.38 -3.42 1.90
C ARG A 149 18.70 -2.73 2.21
N GLY A 150 18.91 -1.52 1.75
CA GLY A 150 20.10 -0.70 2.05
C GLY A 150 20.14 -0.19 3.51
N SER A 151 19.00 -0.16 4.22
CA SER A 151 18.92 0.34 5.58
C SER A 151 19.57 -0.61 6.59
N GLN A 152 20.28 -0.05 7.59
CA GLN A 152 20.86 -0.84 8.68
C GLN A 152 19.82 -1.34 9.67
N ASP A 153 18.75 -0.58 9.88
CA ASP A 153 17.62 -0.96 10.75
C ASP A 153 16.32 -0.98 9.95
N THR A 154 15.76 -2.16 9.78
CA THR A 154 14.50 -2.40 9.08
C THR A 154 13.30 -2.49 10.02
N ALA A 155 13.52 -2.48 11.34
CA ALA A 155 12.43 -2.62 12.31
C ALA A 155 11.41 -1.47 12.27
N PRO A 156 11.80 -0.19 12.07
CA PRO A 156 10.83 0.89 11.89
C PRO A 156 9.92 0.69 10.67
N LEU A 157 10.47 0.25 9.54
CA LEU A 157 9.71 -0.04 8.32
C LEU A 157 8.69 -1.16 8.54
N ILE A 158 9.09 -2.25 9.20
CA ILE A 158 8.21 -3.37 9.50
C ILE A 158 7.07 -2.93 10.43
N ARG A 159 7.37 -2.09 11.44
CA ARG A 159 6.34 -1.51 12.32
C ARG A 159 5.39 -0.61 11.54
N ALA A 160 5.91 0.25 10.66
CA ALA A 160 5.12 1.12 9.80
C ALA A 160 4.18 0.32 8.89
N ALA A 161 4.67 -0.75 8.25
CA ALA A 161 3.85 -1.63 7.41
C ALA A 161 2.69 -2.24 8.20
N ARG A 162 2.96 -2.77 9.39
CA ARG A 162 1.91 -3.32 10.26
C ARG A 162 0.89 -2.26 10.66
N MET A 163 1.35 -1.07 11.04
CA MET A 163 0.50 0.03 11.49
C MET A 163 -0.38 0.55 10.36
N GLN A 164 0.19 0.81 9.17
CA GLN A 164 -0.57 1.33 8.03
C GLN A 164 -1.63 0.33 7.54
N LEU A 165 -1.28 -0.96 7.46
CA LEU A 165 -2.26 -2.01 7.12
C LEU A 165 -3.39 -2.09 8.15
N ALA A 166 -3.08 -1.96 9.45
CA ALA A 166 -4.11 -1.93 10.50
C ALA A 166 -4.99 -0.68 10.42
N GLN A 167 -4.40 0.51 10.16
CA GLN A 167 -5.13 1.76 9.97
C GLN A 167 -6.01 1.74 8.73
N ALA A 168 -5.61 1.04 7.67
CA ALA A 168 -6.44 0.80 6.49
C ALA A 168 -7.58 -0.21 6.73
N GLY A 169 -7.69 -0.78 7.94
CA GLY A 169 -8.79 -1.66 8.34
C GLY A 169 -8.61 -3.13 7.98
N TYR A 170 -7.41 -3.54 7.54
CA TYR A 170 -7.15 -4.94 7.23
C TYR A 170 -7.12 -5.83 8.49
N SER A 171 -7.64 -7.04 8.35
CA SER A 171 -7.64 -8.04 9.43
C SER A 171 -6.24 -8.58 9.70
N GLN A 172 -6.03 -9.21 10.87
CA GLN A 172 -4.77 -9.88 11.18
C GLN A 172 -4.45 -11.04 10.22
N ALA A 173 -5.46 -11.67 9.64
CA ALA A 173 -5.29 -12.71 8.63
C ALA A 173 -4.65 -12.17 7.33
N VAL A 174 -4.89 -10.89 7.00
CA VAL A 174 -4.27 -10.17 5.88
C VAL A 174 -2.90 -9.61 6.28
N ILE A 175 -2.81 -8.93 7.44
CA ILE A 175 -1.60 -8.25 7.90
C ILE A 175 -0.46 -9.23 8.12
N THR A 176 -0.74 -10.39 8.75
CA THR A 176 0.30 -11.34 9.14
C THR A 176 1.12 -11.85 7.96
N PRO A 177 0.55 -12.39 6.88
CA PRO A 177 1.34 -12.85 5.73
C PRO A 177 2.05 -11.69 5.01
N ALA A 178 1.43 -10.52 4.86
CA ALA A 178 2.04 -9.37 4.21
C ALA A 178 3.31 -8.90 4.92
N VAL A 179 3.23 -8.75 6.25
CA VAL A 179 4.35 -8.29 7.08
C VAL A 179 5.41 -9.38 7.21
N ARG A 180 5.03 -10.66 7.30
CA ARG A 180 5.97 -11.78 7.34
C ARG A 180 6.80 -11.84 6.06
N GLY A 181 6.21 -11.72 4.88
CA GLY A 181 6.94 -11.69 3.62
C GLY A 181 7.95 -10.54 3.56
N LEU A 182 7.59 -9.36 4.05
CA LEU A 182 8.52 -8.23 4.18
C LEU A 182 9.68 -8.55 5.15
N GLN A 183 9.37 -9.13 6.31
CA GLN A 183 10.39 -9.52 7.29
C GLN A 183 11.36 -10.56 6.74
N GLU A 184 10.87 -11.57 6.05
CA GLU A 184 11.69 -12.62 5.44
C GLU A 184 12.60 -12.02 4.36
N ALA A 185 12.08 -11.15 3.50
CA ALA A 185 12.87 -10.47 2.47
C ALA A 185 14.01 -9.61 3.04
N LEU A 186 13.78 -8.95 4.17
CA LEU A 186 14.76 -8.05 4.79
C LEU A 186 15.71 -8.75 5.79
N ARG A 187 15.45 -10.01 6.15
CA ARG A 187 16.29 -10.81 7.05
C ARG A 187 17.47 -11.49 6.36
N ALA A 188 17.42 -11.64 5.04
CA ALA A 188 18.46 -12.37 4.32
C ALA A 188 19.84 -11.77 4.60
N PRO A 189 20.88 -12.62 4.82
CA PRO A 189 22.20 -12.13 5.14
C PRO A 189 22.72 -11.27 4.00
N ARG A 190 23.10 -10.04 4.34
CA ARG A 190 23.81 -9.15 3.41
C ARG A 190 25.09 -9.88 3.03
N ARG A 191 25.18 -10.42 1.81
CA ARG A 191 26.47 -10.91 1.31
C ARG A 191 27.39 -9.70 1.33
N GLY A 192 28.39 -9.77 2.23
CA GLY A 192 29.42 -8.75 2.29
C GLY A 192 30.00 -8.56 0.89
N VAL A 193 30.08 -7.32 0.47
CA VAL A 193 30.97 -6.94 -0.64
C VAL A 193 32.38 -7.22 -0.11
N LEU A 194 32.98 -8.31 -0.55
CA LEU A 194 34.41 -8.58 -0.41
C LEU A 194 35.16 -7.69 -1.38
#